data_d02c0818315fe65f9f6bea379c580ab4
#
_entry.id   d02c0818315fe65f9f6bea379c580ab4
#
_cell.length_a   1.000
_cell.length_b   1.000
_cell.length_c   1.000
_cell.angle_alpha   90.00
_cell.angle_beta   90.00
_cell.angle_gamma   90.00
#
_symmetry.space_group_name_H-M   'P 1'
#
loop_
_entity.id
_entity.type
_entity.pdbx_description
1 polymer ?
#
loop_
_entity_poly.entity_id
_entity_poly.type
_entity_poly.pdbx_seq_one_letter_code
_entity_poly.pdbx_strand_id
1 'polypeptide(L)'
;IDGYKRIAALEQLGRDTVDAVVWPLSEAAAILLDRSLRFSEPETALEVGWLLAELQQRFGYGLEELARRFDRSVSWVWRRLALVEVLPEAIQEQVRQGQIAAQVAMKFLAPVARQSLEDCRRMADIFAQRRAEVREAGQLYAAWRQGSRAVRKRLLEAPELFFKTQRQQSQPAPAGLLR
;
A
#
# COMPACT_ATOMS: atom_id res chain seq x y z
N ILE A 1 -5.48 11.81 23.54
CA ILE A 1 -5.37 11.20 22.22
C ILE A 1 -5.72 12.20 21.13
N ASP A 2 -6.62 13.13 21.37
CA ASP A 2 -6.92 14.26 20.48
C ASP A 2 -6.64 15.59 21.20
N GLY A 3 -6.45 16.66 20.42
CA GLY A 3 -6.33 18.02 20.94
C GLY A 3 -4.90 18.52 21.16
N TYR A 4 -3.85 17.81 20.80
CA TYR A 4 -2.46 18.24 20.95
C TYR A 4 -2.18 19.64 20.38
N LYS A 5 -2.76 19.97 19.21
CA LYS A 5 -2.61 21.30 18.60
C LYS A 5 -3.32 22.38 19.43
N ARG A 6 -4.48 22.05 20.03
CA ARG A 6 -5.21 22.95 20.91
C ARG A 6 -4.46 23.19 22.22
N ILE A 7 -3.89 22.13 22.80
CA ILE A 7 -3.04 22.22 23.99
C ILE A 7 -1.84 23.13 23.71
N ALA A 8 -1.08 22.85 22.63
CA ALA A 8 0.07 23.68 22.28
C ALA A 8 -0.30 25.17 22.02
N ALA A 9 -1.45 25.44 21.43
CA ALA A 9 -1.93 26.81 21.25
C ALA A 9 -2.30 27.48 22.58
N LEU A 10 -2.92 26.76 23.52
CA LEU A 10 -3.24 27.29 24.85
C LEU A 10 -1.98 27.58 25.68
N GLU A 11 -0.97 26.71 25.61
CA GLU A 11 0.34 26.93 26.21
C GLU A 11 1.01 28.21 25.69
N GLN A 12 0.96 28.44 24.36
CA GLN A 12 1.47 29.67 23.73
C GLN A 12 0.71 30.93 24.19
N LEU A 13 -0.58 30.78 24.55
CA LEU A 13 -1.41 31.86 25.11
C LEU A 13 -1.23 32.03 26.62
N GLY A 14 -0.29 31.32 27.25
CA GLY A 14 -0.01 31.37 28.68
C GLY A 14 -1.10 30.76 29.58
N ARG A 15 -1.92 29.87 29.01
CA ARG A 15 -2.91 29.10 29.75
C ARG A 15 -2.28 27.82 30.28
N ASP A 16 -2.46 27.56 31.56
CA ASP A 16 -1.95 26.38 32.29
C ASP A 16 -3.00 25.26 32.44
N THR A 17 -4.23 25.52 32.07
CA THR A 17 -5.35 24.60 32.23
C THR A 17 -6.19 24.51 30.94
N VAL A 18 -6.81 23.35 30.75
CA VAL A 18 -7.74 23.08 29.64
C VAL A 18 -8.88 22.19 30.12
N ASP A 19 -10.10 22.49 29.69
CA ASP A 19 -11.24 21.61 29.90
C ASP A 19 -11.09 20.35 29.07
N ALA A 20 -11.11 19.18 29.72
CA ALA A 20 -10.97 17.89 29.08
C ALA A 20 -12.01 16.90 29.57
N VAL A 21 -12.44 16.01 28.69
CA VAL A 21 -13.30 14.87 29.03
C VAL A 21 -12.44 13.62 29.06
N VAL A 22 -12.42 12.92 30.19
CA VAL A 22 -11.73 11.64 30.34
C VAL A 22 -12.72 10.52 30.10
N TRP A 23 -12.47 9.70 29.09
CA TRP A 23 -13.29 8.52 28.78
C TRP A 23 -12.63 7.25 29.34
N PRO A 24 -13.40 6.30 29.91
CA PRO A 24 -12.87 5.06 30.45
C PRO A 24 -12.59 4.05 29.31
N LEU A 25 -11.70 4.42 28.38
CA LEU A 25 -11.32 3.61 27.23
C LEU A 25 -9.85 3.20 27.33
N SER A 26 -9.54 1.99 26.84
CA SER A 26 -8.15 1.65 26.56
C SER A 26 -7.61 2.51 25.42
N GLU A 27 -6.30 2.70 25.35
CA GLU A 27 -5.66 3.48 24.29
C GLU A 27 -6.04 2.97 22.89
N ALA A 28 -6.01 1.64 22.70
CA ALA A 28 -6.42 1.01 21.45
C ALA A 28 -7.90 1.31 21.08
N ALA A 29 -8.80 1.24 22.07
CA ALA A 29 -10.21 1.56 21.87
C ALA A 29 -10.40 3.03 21.52
N ALA A 30 -9.64 3.91 22.13
CA ALA A 30 -9.69 5.34 21.86
C ALA A 30 -9.16 5.70 20.45
N ILE A 31 -8.09 5.05 19.99
CA ILE A 31 -7.58 5.19 18.61
C ILE A 31 -8.64 4.76 17.59
N LEU A 32 -9.30 3.62 17.82
CA LEU A 32 -10.35 3.12 16.92
C LEU A 32 -11.60 4.03 16.93
N LEU A 33 -11.95 4.56 18.10
CA LEU A 33 -13.08 5.49 18.23
C LEU A 33 -12.77 6.82 17.52
N ASP A 34 -11.58 7.40 17.75
CA ASP A 34 -11.14 8.63 17.06
C ASP A 34 -11.21 8.47 15.54
N ARG A 35 -10.73 7.33 15.03
CA ARG A 35 -10.84 6.99 13.63
C ARG A 35 -12.31 6.96 13.15
N SER A 36 -13.23 6.37 13.92
CA SER A 36 -14.64 6.27 13.56
C SER A 36 -15.36 7.62 13.55
N LEU A 37 -14.86 8.59 14.31
CA LEU A 37 -15.42 9.94 14.42
C LEU A 37 -14.84 10.92 13.37
N ARG A 38 -13.79 10.52 12.65
CA ARG A 38 -13.23 11.35 11.58
C ARG A 38 -14.10 11.25 10.34
N PHE A 39 -14.83 12.32 10.03
CA PHE A 39 -15.62 12.46 8.81
C PHE A 39 -14.85 13.15 7.67
N SER A 40 -13.55 13.37 7.85
CA SER A 40 -12.66 13.98 6.87
C SER A 40 -12.25 12.99 5.77
N GLU A 41 -11.25 13.36 4.98
CA GLU A 41 -10.77 12.56 3.85
C GLU A 41 -10.55 11.07 4.19
N PRO A 42 -10.88 10.17 3.26
CA PRO A 42 -10.70 8.75 3.47
C PRO A 42 -9.20 8.42 3.64
N GLU A 43 -8.89 7.60 4.63
CA GLU A 43 -7.53 7.14 4.91
C GLU A 43 -6.91 6.43 3.70
N THR A 44 -5.65 6.72 3.44
CA THR A 44 -4.88 6.01 2.42
C THR A 44 -4.61 4.56 2.84
N ALA A 45 -4.26 3.71 1.87
CA ALA A 45 -3.93 2.32 2.17
C ALA A 45 -2.69 2.17 3.06
N LEU A 46 -1.74 3.13 3.01
CA LEU A 46 -0.55 3.18 3.87
C LEU A 46 -0.92 3.58 5.30
N GLU A 47 -1.69 4.63 5.49
CA GLU A 47 -2.14 5.07 6.82
C GLU A 47 -2.88 3.96 7.55
N VAL A 48 -3.79 3.28 6.83
CA VAL A 48 -4.46 2.10 7.37
C VAL A 48 -3.46 0.97 7.66
N GLY A 49 -2.46 0.77 6.80
CA GLY A 49 -1.41 -0.24 7.02
C GLY A 49 -0.62 0.03 8.31
N TRP A 50 -0.18 1.26 8.53
CA TRP A 50 0.53 1.65 9.76
C TRP A 50 -0.34 1.53 11.00
N LEU A 51 -1.61 1.93 10.92
CA LEU A 51 -2.55 1.78 12.04
C LEU A 51 -2.76 0.29 12.40
N LEU A 52 -2.92 -0.57 11.40
CA LEU A 52 -3.06 -2.02 11.61
C LEU A 52 -1.79 -2.62 12.24
N ALA A 53 -0.61 -2.21 11.77
CA ALA A 53 0.67 -2.64 12.32
C ALA A 53 0.85 -2.19 13.78
N GLU A 54 0.51 -0.94 14.11
CA GLU A 54 0.51 -0.42 15.49
C GLU A 54 -0.43 -1.22 16.39
N LEU A 55 -1.66 -1.48 15.95
CA LEU A 55 -2.63 -2.26 16.70
C LEU A 55 -2.17 -3.70 16.93
N GLN A 56 -1.50 -4.29 15.95
CA GLN A 56 -0.95 -5.64 16.07
C GLN A 56 0.27 -5.69 16.99
N GLN A 57 1.25 -4.82 16.76
CA GLN A 57 2.55 -4.87 17.43
C GLN A 57 2.48 -4.37 18.88
N ARG A 58 1.75 -3.27 19.11
CA ARG A 58 1.68 -2.64 20.41
C ARG A 58 0.56 -3.17 21.30
N PHE A 59 -0.58 -3.53 20.71
CA PHE A 59 -1.75 -3.97 21.47
C PHE A 59 -2.06 -5.46 21.30
N GLY A 60 -1.29 -6.20 20.49
CA GLY A 60 -1.41 -7.65 20.35
C GLY A 60 -2.66 -8.13 19.59
N TYR A 61 -3.29 -7.28 18.78
CA TYR A 61 -4.48 -7.70 18.04
C TYR A 61 -4.13 -8.66 16.91
N GLY A 62 -4.81 -9.82 16.87
CA GLY A 62 -4.69 -10.77 15.78
C GLY A 62 -5.42 -10.33 14.51
N LEU A 63 -5.12 -11.01 13.39
CA LEU A 63 -5.68 -10.65 12.07
C LEU A 63 -7.21 -10.70 12.04
N GLU A 64 -7.82 -11.71 12.68
CA GLU A 64 -9.27 -11.88 12.76
C GLU A 64 -9.92 -10.76 13.58
N GLU A 65 -9.29 -10.38 14.69
CA GLU A 65 -9.74 -9.28 15.53
C GLU A 65 -9.68 -7.95 14.77
N LEU A 66 -8.58 -7.68 14.08
CA LEU A 66 -8.44 -6.50 13.23
C LEU A 66 -9.48 -6.50 12.09
N ALA A 67 -9.69 -7.64 11.45
CA ALA A 67 -10.69 -7.77 10.39
C ALA A 67 -12.10 -7.41 10.90
N ARG A 68 -12.47 -7.92 12.07
CA ARG A 68 -13.76 -7.61 12.71
C ARG A 68 -13.87 -6.14 13.09
N ARG A 69 -12.85 -5.53 13.71
CA ARG A 69 -12.88 -4.14 14.15
C ARG A 69 -12.94 -3.14 13.00
N PHE A 70 -12.37 -3.51 11.86
CA PHE A 70 -12.37 -2.67 10.65
C PHE A 70 -13.56 -2.99 9.71
N ASP A 71 -14.41 -3.97 10.06
CA ASP A 71 -15.47 -4.49 9.19
C ASP A 71 -14.94 -4.85 7.80
N ARG A 72 -13.88 -5.68 7.79
CA ARG A 72 -13.18 -6.11 6.58
C ARG A 72 -12.79 -7.59 6.67
N SER A 73 -12.41 -8.16 5.52
CA SER A 73 -11.88 -9.53 5.49
C SER A 73 -10.44 -9.60 6.01
N VAL A 74 -10.05 -10.74 6.56
CA VAL A 74 -8.64 -11.03 6.96
C VAL A 74 -7.67 -10.78 5.80
N SER A 75 -8.04 -11.15 4.57
CA SER A 75 -7.24 -10.88 3.38
C SER A 75 -7.06 -9.38 3.09
N TRP A 76 -8.02 -8.55 3.47
CA TRP A 76 -7.89 -7.10 3.36
C TRP A 76 -6.87 -6.56 4.36
N VAL A 77 -6.92 -7.02 5.62
CA VAL A 77 -5.95 -6.65 6.67
C VAL A 77 -4.55 -7.07 6.25
N TRP A 78 -4.39 -8.33 5.85
CA TRP A 78 -3.09 -8.89 5.45
C TRP A 78 -2.43 -8.11 4.29
N ARG A 79 -3.22 -7.71 3.29
CA ARG A 79 -2.68 -6.91 2.17
C ARG A 79 -2.20 -5.53 2.60
N ARG A 80 -2.85 -4.89 3.57
CA ARG A 80 -2.44 -3.57 4.07
C ARG A 80 -1.21 -3.65 4.97
N LEU A 81 -1.15 -4.64 5.84
CA LEU A 81 0.05 -4.93 6.61
C LEU A 81 1.25 -5.18 5.70
N ALA A 82 1.05 -5.91 4.60
CA ALA A 82 2.13 -6.17 3.65
C ALA A 82 2.73 -4.90 3.02
N LEU A 83 1.99 -3.79 2.92
CA LEU A 83 2.53 -2.51 2.44
C LEU A 83 3.61 -1.95 3.36
N VAL A 84 3.45 -2.12 4.68
CA VAL A 84 4.30 -1.47 5.68
C VAL A 84 5.32 -2.41 6.32
N GLU A 85 5.03 -3.71 6.36
CA GLU A 85 5.91 -4.70 6.97
C GLU A 85 6.85 -5.38 5.96
N VAL A 86 6.43 -5.49 4.70
CA VAL A 86 7.17 -6.24 3.67
C VAL A 86 7.91 -5.32 2.70
N LEU A 87 7.30 -4.18 2.34
CA LEU A 87 7.89 -3.28 1.37
C LEU A 87 8.91 -2.34 2.02
N PRO A 88 10.09 -2.15 1.39
CA PRO A 88 11.06 -1.15 1.82
C PRO A 88 10.45 0.26 1.88
N GLU A 89 10.94 1.08 2.80
CA GLU A 89 10.47 2.46 3.01
C GLU A 89 10.50 3.30 1.73
N ALA A 90 11.53 3.15 0.92
CA ALA A 90 11.62 3.85 -0.37
C ALA A 90 10.44 3.54 -1.30
N ILE A 91 9.94 2.29 -1.31
CA ILE A 91 8.76 1.90 -2.10
C ILE A 91 7.48 2.41 -1.46
N GLN A 92 7.39 2.40 -0.12
CA GLN A 92 6.26 3.03 0.59
C GLN A 92 6.17 4.52 0.26
N GLU A 93 7.31 5.21 0.17
CA GLU A 93 7.39 6.61 -0.24
C GLU A 93 6.88 6.83 -1.67
N GLN A 94 7.27 5.99 -2.63
CA GLN A 94 6.75 6.04 -4.00
C GLN A 94 5.22 5.83 -4.04
N VAL A 95 4.67 4.97 -3.18
CA VAL A 95 3.22 4.79 -3.03
C VAL A 95 2.58 6.03 -2.41
N ARG A 96 3.18 6.63 -1.37
CA ARG A 96 2.69 7.83 -0.71
C ARG A 96 2.64 9.02 -1.66
N GLN A 97 3.63 9.15 -2.53
CA GLN A 97 3.71 10.19 -3.56
C GLN A 97 2.80 9.93 -4.78
N GLY A 98 2.06 8.81 -4.79
CA GLY A 98 1.19 8.44 -5.90
C GLY A 98 1.92 8.01 -7.18
N GLN A 99 3.23 7.76 -7.11
CA GLN A 99 4.02 7.24 -8.24
C GLN A 99 3.65 5.78 -8.54
N ILE A 100 3.33 5.03 -7.49
CA ILE A 100 2.84 3.64 -7.57
C ILE A 100 1.48 3.57 -6.89
N ALA A 101 0.46 3.05 -7.59
CA ALA A 101 -0.83 2.81 -6.97
C ALA A 101 -0.72 1.77 -5.84
N ALA A 102 -1.33 2.05 -4.69
CA ALA A 102 -1.30 1.13 -3.54
C ALA A 102 -1.79 -0.28 -3.89
N GLN A 103 -2.76 -0.40 -4.80
CA GLN A 103 -3.26 -1.68 -5.28
C GLN A 103 -2.19 -2.47 -6.05
N VAL A 104 -1.35 -1.79 -6.85
CA VAL A 104 -0.22 -2.39 -7.57
C VAL A 104 0.81 -2.89 -6.57
N ALA A 105 1.17 -2.06 -5.58
CA ALA A 105 2.12 -2.42 -4.54
C ALA A 105 1.67 -3.65 -3.73
N MET A 106 0.42 -3.67 -3.27
CA MET A 106 -0.14 -4.80 -2.52
C MET A 106 -0.21 -6.09 -3.32
N LYS A 107 -0.64 -6.02 -4.60
CA LYS A 107 -0.89 -7.22 -5.42
C LYS A 107 0.37 -7.80 -6.02
N PHE A 108 1.34 -6.97 -6.35
CA PHE A 108 2.47 -7.39 -7.17
C PHE A 108 3.82 -7.19 -6.50
N LEU A 109 4.08 -6.03 -5.85
CA LEU A 109 5.38 -5.79 -5.23
C LEU A 109 5.57 -6.55 -3.91
N ALA A 110 4.57 -6.61 -3.05
CA ALA A 110 4.68 -7.33 -1.78
C ALA A 110 4.97 -8.84 -1.97
N PRO A 111 4.34 -9.59 -2.90
CA PRO A 111 4.74 -10.96 -3.21
C PRO A 111 6.15 -11.09 -3.79
N VAL A 112 6.61 -10.14 -4.60
CA VAL A 112 7.99 -10.14 -5.14
C VAL A 112 9.00 -9.87 -4.04
N ALA A 113 8.73 -8.92 -3.14
CA ALA A 113 9.61 -8.57 -2.02
C ALA A 113 9.89 -9.77 -1.09
N ARG A 114 8.90 -10.65 -0.89
CA ARG A 114 9.07 -11.89 -0.12
C ARG A 114 10.01 -12.90 -0.77
N GLN A 115 10.23 -12.80 -2.08
CA GLN A 115 11.13 -13.70 -2.81
C GLN A 115 12.49 -13.05 -3.10
N SER A 116 12.48 -11.78 -3.50
CA SER A 116 13.68 -11.01 -3.86
C SER A 116 13.43 -9.51 -3.66
N LEU A 117 14.10 -8.92 -2.67
CA LEU A 117 14.05 -7.47 -2.47
C LEU A 117 14.68 -6.70 -3.62
N GLU A 118 15.70 -7.27 -4.28
CA GLU A 118 16.34 -6.65 -5.44
C GLU A 118 15.39 -6.55 -6.62
N ASP A 119 14.72 -7.66 -6.96
CA ASP A 119 13.73 -7.68 -8.04
C ASP A 119 12.54 -6.76 -7.71
N CYS A 120 12.14 -6.71 -6.43
CA CYS A 120 11.06 -5.82 -5.98
C CYS A 120 11.42 -4.34 -6.21
N ARG A 121 12.63 -3.92 -5.86
CA ARG A 121 13.10 -2.54 -6.07
C ARG A 121 13.11 -2.19 -7.57
N ARG A 122 13.71 -3.05 -8.40
CA ARG A 122 13.74 -2.85 -9.85
C ARG A 122 12.34 -2.78 -10.46
N MET A 123 11.43 -3.67 -10.01
CA MET A 123 10.05 -3.68 -10.48
C MET A 123 9.29 -2.43 -10.02
N ALA A 124 9.53 -1.95 -8.79
CA ALA A 124 8.96 -0.71 -8.28
C ALA A 124 9.40 0.50 -9.11
N ASP A 125 10.68 0.60 -9.45
CA ASP A 125 11.20 1.68 -10.30
C ASP A 125 10.54 1.68 -11.69
N ILE A 126 10.36 0.49 -12.28
CA ILE A 126 9.63 0.34 -13.55
C ILE A 126 8.20 0.83 -13.43
N PHE A 127 7.51 0.44 -12.35
CA PHE A 127 6.11 0.85 -12.12
C PHE A 127 5.98 2.35 -11.86
N ALA A 128 6.89 2.93 -11.08
CA ALA A 128 6.91 4.36 -10.78
C ALA A 128 7.17 5.21 -12.04
N GLN A 129 8.20 4.87 -12.83
CA GLN A 129 8.55 5.59 -14.06
C GLN A 129 7.43 5.59 -15.09
N ARG A 130 6.72 4.46 -15.20
CA ARG A 130 5.63 4.27 -16.15
C ARG A 130 4.27 4.70 -15.61
N ARG A 131 4.14 4.95 -14.31
CA ARG A 131 2.85 5.06 -13.61
C ARG A 131 1.94 3.87 -13.98
N ALA A 132 2.50 2.68 -13.87
CA ALA A 132 1.91 1.45 -14.39
C ALA A 132 0.51 1.20 -13.80
N GLU A 133 -0.45 0.98 -14.66
CA GLU A 133 -1.79 0.55 -14.26
C GLU A 133 -1.78 -0.90 -13.75
N VAL A 134 -2.85 -1.27 -13.03
CA VAL A 134 -3.01 -2.63 -12.44
C VAL A 134 -2.87 -3.73 -13.50
N ARG A 135 -3.36 -3.48 -14.73
CA ARG A 135 -3.29 -4.45 -15.84
C ARG A 135 -1.84 -4.63 -16.30
N GLU A 136 -1.13 -3.55 -16.57
CA GLU A 136 0.27 -3.60 -17.03
C GLU A 136 1.19 -4.21 -15.97
N ALA A 137 1.02 -3.77 -14.70
CA ALA A 137 1.75 -4.34 -13.56
C ALA A 137 1.49 -5.84 -13.40
N GLY A 138 0.24 -6.27 -13.58
CA GLY A 138 -0.14 -7.68 -13.54
C GLY A 138 0.50 -8.52 -14.62
N GLN A 139 0.64 -8.00 -15.84
CA GLN A 139 1.30 -8.68 -16.94
C GLN A 139 2.80 -8.87 -16.67
N LEU A 140 3.49 -7.82 -16.21
CA LEU A 140 4.91 -7.91 -15.86
C LEU A 140 5.14 -8.89 -14.71
N TYR A 141 4.33 -8.80 -13.65
CA TYR A 141 4.39 -9.72 -12.52
C TYR A 141 4.15 -11.18 -12.93
N ALA A 142 3.17 -11.45 -13.78
CA ALA A 142 2.88 -12.80 -14.27
C ALA A 142 4.07 -13.39 -15.04
N ALA A 143 4.67 -12.60 -15.95
CA ALA A 143 5.85 -13.00 -16.69
C ALA A 143 7.06 -13.24 -15.76
N TRP A 144 7.27 -12.35 -14.77
CA TRP A 144 8.32 -12.52 -13.76
C TRP A 144 8.11 -13.80 -12.95
N ARG A 145 6.89 -14.05 -12.48
CA ARG A 145 6.57 -15.22 -11.65
C ARG A 145 6.81 -16.55 -12.35
N GLN A 146 6.50 -16.60 -13.64
CA GLN A 146 6.67 -17.81 -14.47
C GLN A 146 8.09 -17.96 -15.03
N GLY A 147 8.85 -16.87 -15.08
CA GLY A 147 10.17 -16.85 -15.67
C GLY A 147 11.24 -17.54 -14.85
N SER A 148 12.21 -18.17 -15.54
CA SER A 148 13.47 -18.60 -14.93
C SER A 148 14.28 -17.39 -14.43
N ARG A 149 15.32 -17.62 -13.61
CA ARG A 149 16.19 -16.54 -13.11
C ARG A 149 16.75 -15.66 -14.25
N ALA A 150 17.16 -16.27 -15.36
CA ALA A 150 17.68 -15.55 -16.53
C ALA A 150 16.58 -14.69 -17.19
N VAL A 151 15.38 -15.23 -17.31
CA VAL A 151 14.22 -14.51 -17.86
C VAL A 151 13.82 -13.34 -16.96
N ARG A 152 13.73 -13.54 -15.64
CA ARG A 152 13.45 -12.48 -14.66
C ARG A 152 14.44 -11.32 -14.76
N LYS A 153 15.74 -11.64 -14.82
CA LYS A 153 16.80 -10.65 -15.00
C LYS A 153 16.58 -9.83 -16.26
N ARG A 154 16.43 -10.49 -17.41
CA ARG A 154 16.23 -9.85 -18.70
C ARG A 154 14.94 -9.00 -18.75
N LEU A 155 13.88 -9.46 -18.12
CA LEU A 155 12.60 -8.77 -18.02
C LEU A 155 12.73 -7.42 -17.25
N LEU A 156 13.51 -7.41 -16.17
CA LEU A 156 13.72 -6.23 -15.34
C LEU A 156 14.80 -5.29 -15.91
N GLU A 157 15.74 -5.79 -16.72
CA GLU A 157 16.76 -4.97 -17.40
C GLU A 157 16.22 -4.28 -18.66
N ALA A 158 15.27 -4.90 -19.36
CA ALA A 158 14.72 -4.36 -20.59
C ALA A 158 13.18 -4.40 -20.64
N PRO A 159 12.49 -3.74 -19.69
CA PRO A 159 11.03 -3.80 -19.55
C PRO A 159 10.29 -3.24 -20.79
N GLU A 160 10.90 -2.29 -21.51
CA GLU A 160 10.30 -1.67 -22.68
C GLU A 160 10.07 -2.68 -23.81
N LEU A 161 10.97 -3.64 -24.00
CA LEU A 161 10.81 -4.71 -24.99
C LEU A 161 9.58 -5.57 -24.64
N PHE A 162 9.42 -5.90 -23.35
CA PHE A 162 8.26 -6.65 -22.88
C PHE A 162 6.95 -5.91 -23.15
N PHE A 163 6.83 -4.66 -22.74
CA PHE A 163 5.62 -3.88 -22.93
C PHE A 163 5.31 -3.63 -24.43
N LYS A 164 6.34 -3.44 -25.26
CA LYS A 164 6.17 -3.31 -26.71
C LYS A 164 5.56 -4.58 -27.33
N THR A 165 6.07 -5.74 -26.95
CA THR A 165 5.56 -7.04 -27.42
C THR A 165 4.12 -7.27 -26.95
N GLN A 166 3.80 -6.94 -25.71
CA GLN A 166 2.43 -7.04 -25.17
C GLN A 166 1.45 -6.14 -25.91
N ARG A 167 1.84 -4.92 -26.27
CA ARG A 167 1.00 -4.03 -27.07
C ARG A 167 0.74 -4.58 -28.47
N GLN A 168 1.74 -5.14 -29.12
CA GLN A 168 1.59 -5.75 -30.45
C GLN A 168 0.65 -6.95 -30.42
N GLN A 169 0.73 -7.78 -29.37
CA GLN A 169 -0.17 -8.94 -29.20
C GLN A 169 -1.61 -8.53 -28.85
N SER A 170 -1.81 -7.36 -28.27
CA SER A 170 -3.13 -6.85 -27.88
C SER A 170 -3.83 -6.06 -29.02
N GLN A 171 -3.14 -5.75 -30.11
CA GLN A 171 -3.77 -5.17 -31.30
C GLN A 171 -4.47 -6.26 -32.08
N PRO A 172 -5.78 -6.13 -32.37
CA PRO A 172 -6.46 -7.07 -33.28
C PRO A 172 -5.74 -7.06 -34.61
N ALA A 173 -5.53 -8.26 -35.20
CA ALA A 173 -5.02 -8.37 -36.55
C ALA A 173 -5.84 -7.47 -37.48
N PRO A 174 -5.21 -6.73 -38.42
CA PRO A 174 -5.96 -5.94 -39.37
C PRO A 174 -6.93 -6.87 -40.06
N ALA A 175 -8.22 -6.53 -40.05
CA ALA A 175 -9.25 -7.28 -40.73
C ALA A 175 -8.82 -7.43 -42.20
N GLY A 176 -8.40 -8.64 -42.57
CA GLY A 176 -7.93 -8.94 -43.90
C GLY A 176 -9.02 -8.57 -44.90
N LEU A 177 -8.67 -7.74 -45.86
CA LEU A 177 -9.44 -7.51 -47.06
C LEU A 177 -9.73 -8.86 -47.72
N LEU A 178 -10.91 -9.40 -47.46
CA LEU A 178 -11.49 -10.41 -48.35
C LEU A 178 -11.93 -9.66 -49.60
N ARG A 179 -11.16 -9.81 -50.63
CA ARG A 179 -11.63 -9.62 -52.02
C ARG A 179 -12.28 -10.91 -52.49
#